data_60678ea8bfd83ec51ef596b2129faaa5
#
_entry.id   60678ea8bfd83ec51ef596b2129faaa5
#
_cell.length_a   1.000
_cell.length_b   1.000
_cell.length_c   1.000
_cell.angle_alpha   90.00
_cell.angle_beta   90.00
_cell.angle_gamma   90.00
#
_symmetry.space_group_name_H-M   'P 1'
#
loop_
_entity.id
_entity.type
_entity.pdbx_description
1 polymer ?
#
loop_
_entity_poly.entity_id
_entity_poly.type
_entity_poly.pdbx_seq_one_letter_code
_entity_poly.pdbx_strand_id
1 'polypeptide(L)'
;MTRAWFVGLLLSCAAILTACKVSYSFNGSNIDYSVIKTIQIADFPIRSSYVWGPMGPLFNNQLRDHYANHTKLIQVKRNGDLKVEGEITQYQQRNKGVSSEGYSAQTELSMTVNVRFTNTKKHEEDFEKQFTATAVYETTQSLSAVQEELVTQMVKELCDQIFNATVAQW
;
A
#
# COMPACT_ATOMS: atom_id res chain seq x y z
N MET A 1 -16.30 -59.44 26.19
CA MET A 1 -15.75 -59.12 24.88
C MET A 1 -16.07 -57.71 24.36
N THR A 2 -17.04 -57.00 24.91
CA THR A 2 -17.47 -55.66 24.42
C THR A 2 -16.59 -54.49 24.84
N ARG A 3 -15.87 -54.59 25.99
CA ARG A 3 -15.00 -53.49 26.50
C ARG A 3 -13.74 -53.28 25.66
N ALA A 4 -13.16 -54.31 25.03
CA ALA A 4 -11.97 -54.16 24.19
C ALA A 4 -12.26 -53.49 22.86
N TRP A 5 -13.46 -53.66 22.33
CA TRP A 5 -13.90 -52.98 21.09
C TRP A 5 -14.10 -51.47 21.28
N PHE A 6 -14.64 -51.06 22.43
CA PHE A 6 -14.82 -49.63 22.74
C PHE A 6 -13.48 -48.90 22.93
N VAL A 7 -12.48 -49.56 23.53
CA VAL A 7 -11.13 -48.98 23.68
C VAL A 7 -10.43 -48.82 22.34
N GLY A 8 -10.56 -49.79 21.44
CA GLY A 8 -10.01 -49.74 20.08
C GLY A 8 -10.64 -48.60 19.23
N LEU A 9 -11.96 -48.41 19.36
CA LEU A 9 -12.68 -47.34 18.66
C LEU A 9 -12.29 -45.94 19.15
N LEU A 10 -12.09 -45.78 20.48
CA LEU A 10 -11.67 -44.54 21.10
C LEU A 10 -10.22 -44.14 20.73
N LEU A 11 -9.30 -45.13 20.65
CA LEU A 11 -7.92 -44.88 20.20
C LEU A 11 -7.84 -44.52 18.71
N SER A 12 -8.69 -45.10 17.86
CA SER A 12 -8.76 -44.76 16.43
C SER A 12 -9.28 -43.34 16.19
N CYS A 13 -10.25 -42.88 17.00
CA CYS A 13 -10.79 -41.51 16.88
C CYS A 13 -9.79 -40.43 17.34
N ALA A 14 -8.92 -40.75 18.32
CA ALA A 14 -7.88 -39.83 18.81
C ALA A 14 -6.74 -39.62 17.79
N ALA A 15 -6.46 -40.60 16.92
CA ALA A 15 -5.41 -40.49 15.91
C ALA A 15 -5.78 -39.59 14.72
N ILE A 16 -7.07 -39.30 14.50
CA ILE A 16 -7.56 -38.50 13.37
C ILE A 16 -7.49 -36.99 13.69
N LEU A 17 -7.36 -36.60 14.96
CA LEU A 17 -7.37 -35.20 15.37
C LEU A 17 -6.01 -34.47 15.25
N THR A 18 -4.94 -35.16 14.87
CA THR A 18 -3.59 -34.57 14.80
C THR A 18 -3.15 -34.12 13.39
N ALA A 19 -4.01 -34.24 12.37
CA ALA A 19 -3.59 -34.05 10.97
C ALA A 19 -3.91 -32.65 10.35
N CYS A 20 -4.52 -31.72 11.08
CA CYS A 20 -4.78 -30.40 10.55
C CYS A 20 -3.89 -29.32 11.20
N LYS A 21 -2.63 -29.22 10.74
CA LYS A 21 -1.89 -27.96 10.87
C LYS A 21 -2.38 -27.02 9.77
N VAL A 22 -3.50 -26.35 10.00
CA VAL A 22 -3.89 -25.19 9.19
C VAL A 22 -3.04 -24.02 9.65
N SER A 23 -1.97 -23.75 8.93
CA SER A 23 -1.17 -22.54 9.10
C SER A 23 -1.90 -21.42 8.37
N TYR A 24 -2.71 -20.65 9.10
CA TYR A 24 -3.22 -19.37 8.61
C TYR A 24 -2.08 -18.34 8.67
N SER A 25 -1.38 -18.18 7.55
CA SER A 25 -0.50 -17.04 7.35
C SER A 25 -1.37 -15.84 6.96
N PHE A 26 -1.74 -15.01 7.93
CA PHE A 26 -2.32 -13.68 7.69
C PHE A 26 -1.23 -12.70 7.21
N ASN A 27 -0.52 -13.06 6.16
CA ASN A 27 0.26 -12.08 5.43
C ASN A 27 -0.65 -11.57 4.31
N GLY A 28 -1.16 -10.35 4.43
CA GLY A 28 -2.05 -9.68 3.47
C GLY A 28 -1.41 -9.39 2.11
N SER A 29 -0.53 -10.24 1.61
CA SER A 29 0.04 -10.18 0.28
C SER A 29 -0.17 -11.50 -0.44
N ASN A 30 -0.71 -11.45 -1.65
CA ASN A 30 -0.92 -12.63 -2.51
C ASN A 30 0.37 -13.02 -3.29
N ILE A 31 1.54 -12.72 -2.71
CA ILE A 31 2.84 -12.97 -3.34
C ILE A 31 3.25 -14.44 -3.13
N ASP A 32 3.51 -15.14 -4.22
CA ASP A 32 4.21 -16.43 -4.15
C ASP A 32 5.71 -16.20 -3.91
N TYR A 33 6.12 -16.20 -2.65
CA TYR A 33 7.52 -16.01 -2.24
C TYR A 33 8.46 -17.15 -2.69
N SER A 34 7.95 -18.24 -3.24
CA SER A 34 8.80 -19.29 -3.84
C SER A 34 9.39 -18.81 -5.17
N VAL A 35 8.65 -17.99 -5.89
CA VAL A 35 8.98 -17.47 -7.24
C VAL A 35 9.44 -16.01 -7.20
N ILE A 36 8.74 -15.17 -6.44
CA ILE A 36 8.96 -13.71 -6.34
C ILE A 36 9.68 -13.42 -5.04
N LYS A 37 10.94 -12.98 -5.12
CA LYS A 37 11.81 -12.76 -3.96
C LYS A 37 12.27 -11.32 -3.81
N THR A 38 12.28 -10.57 -4.91
CA THR A 38 12.88 -9.24 -4.95
C THR A 38 11.90 -8.20 -5.50
N ILE A 39 12.05 -6.97 -4.99
CA ILE A 39 11.32 -5.81 -5.50
C ILE A 39 12.28 -4.65 -5.75
N GLN A 40 12.11 -3.99 -6.89
CA GLN A 40 12.76 -2.74 -7.23
C GLN A 40 11.74 -1.61 -7.11
N ILE A 41 12.02 -0.64 -6.26
CA ILE A 41 11.20 0.57 -6.11
C ILE A 41 12.07 1.74 -6.58
N ALA A 42 11.70 2.35 -7.69
CA ALA A 42 12.38 3.53 -8.23
C ALA A 42 12.03 4.78 -7.41
N ASP A 43 12.85 5.80 -7.52
CA ASP A 43 12.50 7.12 -7.01
C ASP A 43 11.44 7.76 -7.89
N PHE A 44 10.41 8.31 -7.28
CA PHE A 44 9.32 9.02 -7.93
C PHE A 44 9.67 10.50 -8.03
N PRO A 45 10.03 10.99 -9.20
CA PRO A 45 10.29 12.41 -9.41
C PRO A 45 9.00 13.22 -9.32
N ILE A 46 9.12 14.47 -8.88
CA ILE A 46 7.99 15.41 -8.86
C ILE A 46 7.91 16.09 -10.22
N ARG A 47 6.76 15.97 -10.90
CA ARG A 47 6.42 16.58 -12.17
C ARG A 47 5.31 17.64 -12.06
N SER A 48 4.78 17.82 -10.86
CA SER A 48 3.74 18.83 -10.61
C SER A 48 4.30 20.26 -10.76
N SER A 49 3.45 21.20 -11.15
CA SER A 49 3.81 22.62 -11.30
C SER A 49 4.16 23.28 -9.96
N TYR A 50 3.51 22.85 -8.87
CA TYR A 50 3.83 23.29 -7.53
C TYR A 50 4.60 22.19 -6.81
N VAL A 51 5.66 22.58 -6.11
CA VAL A 51 6.56 21.64 -5.42
C VAL A 51 6.75 22.09 -3.96
N TRP A 52 6.49 21.18 -3.05
CA TRP A 52 6.95 21.30 -1.67
C TRP A 52 8.21 20.44 -1.50
N GLY A 53 9.35 21.05 -1.20
CA GLY A 53 10.66 20.39 -1.24
C GLY A 53 10.76 19.05 -0.51
N PRO A 54 10.24 18.91 0.72
CA PRO A 54 10.28 17.65 1.47
C PRO A 54 9.40 16.51 0.90
N MET A 55 8.45 16.80 0.01
CA MET A 55 7.46 15.82 -0.48
C MET A 55 8.09 14.60 -1.17
N GLY A 56 9.09 14.81 -2.04
CA GLY A 56 9.74 13.73 -2.77
C GLY A 56 10.45 12.74 -1.86
N PRO A 57 11.40 13.18 -1.03
CA PRO A 57 12.04 12.32 -0.04
C PRO A 57 11.05 11.62 0.90
N LEU A 58 10.04 12.34 1.40
CA LEU A 58 9.00 11.79 2.27
C LEU A 58 8.25 10.64 1.59
N PHE A 59 7.74 10.86 0.37
CA PHE A 59 7.02 9.85 -0.40
C PHE A 59 7.90 8.62 -0.68
N ASN A 60 9.10 8.85 -1.22
CA ASN A 60 9.99 7.75 -1.61
C ASN A 60 10.45 6.89 -0.42
N ASN A 61 10.75 7.51 0.72
CA ASN A 61 11.13 6.78 1.91
C ASN A 61 9.94 5.99 2.47
N GLN A 62 8.77 6.63 2.60
CA GLN A 62 7.59 5.98 3.15
C GLN A 62 7.10 4.81 2.28
N LEU A 63 7.18 4.94 0.96
CA LEU A 63 6.85 3.85 0.05
C LEU A 63 7.78 2.65 0.25
N ARG A 64 9.10 2.87 0.31
CA ARG A 64 10.07 1.79 0.58
C ARG A 64 9.87 1.14 1.94
N ASP A 65 9.67 1.95 2.98
CA ASP A 65 9.44 1.46 4.34
C ASP A 65 8.14 0.65 4.42
N HIS A 66 7.10 1.08 3.69
CA HIS A 66 5.83 0.35 3.64
C HIS A 66 6.02 -1.07 3.11
N TYR A 67 6.73 -1.24 1.97
CA TYR A 67 7.02 -2.57 1.42
C TYR A 67 7.96 -3.39 2.32
N ALA A 68 8.98 -2.77 2.91
CA ALA A 68 9.91 -3.45 3.82
C ALA A 68 9.21 -4.02 5.05
N ASN A 69 8.25 -3.28 5.59
CA ASN A 69 7.55 -3.66 6.82
C ASN A 69 6.40 -4.66 6.59
N HIS A 70 5.81 -4.70 5.38
CA HIS A 70 4.61 -5.49 5.11
C HIS A 70 4.86 -6.67 4.15
N THR A 71 6.08 -6.85 3.64
CA THR A 71 6.44 -7.99 2.79
C THR A 71 7.75 -8.65 3.22
N LYS A 72 8.00 -9.85 2.71
CA LYS A 72 9.30 -10.53 2.83
C LYS A 72 10.20 -10.29 1.62
N LEU A 73 9.84 -9.35 0.73
CA LEU A 73 10.59 -9.05 -0.46
C LEU A 73 11.90 -8.33 -0.12
N ILE A 74 12.97 -8.74 -0.76
CA ILE A 74 14.27 -8.07 -0.66
C ILE A 74 14.26 -6.90 -1.64
N GLN A 75 14.45 -5.69 -1.12
CA GLN A 75 14.56 -4.51 -1.97
C GLN A 75 15.91 -4.48 -2.69
N VAL A 76 15.87 -4.33 -4.01
CA VAL A 76 17.05 -4.28 -4.87
C VAL A 76 17.05 -3.02 -5.73
N LYS A 77 18.24 -2.54 -6.10
CA LYS A 77 18.37 -1.33 -6.93
C LYS A 77 18.05 -1.58 -8.41
N ARG A 78 18.23 -2.81 -8.89
CA ARG A 78 18.04 -3.20 -10.30
C ARG A 78 17.60 -4.65 -10.40
N ASN A 79 16.89 -4.97 -11.49
CA ASN A 79 16.48 -6.34 -11.84
C ASN A 79 15.65 -7.04 -10.76
N GLY A 80 14.75 -6.30 -10.08
CA GLY A 80 13.76 -6.90 -9.19
C GLY A 80 12.77 -7.78 -9.94
N ASP A 81 12.26 -8.83 -9.29
CA ASP A 81 11.16 -9.64 -9.82
C ASP A 81 9.89 -8.82 -9.96
N LEU A 82 9.62 -7.94 -9.00
CA LEU A 82 8.62 -6.88 -9.08
C LEU A 82 9.32 -5.54 -9.27
N LYS A 83 8.68 -4.65 -10.04
CA LYS A 83 9.13 -3.27 -10.24
C LYS A 83 7.98 -2.32 -9.99
N VAL A 84 8.24 -1.29 -9.19
CA VAL A 84 7.34 -0.17 -8.92
C VAL A 84 8.05 1.11 -9.32
N GLU A 85 7.55 1.76 -10.33
CA GLU A 85 8.10 2.99 -10.91
C GLU A 85 6.97 4.00 -11.08
N GLY A 86 7.30 5.28 -11.11
CA GLY A 86 6.26 6.29 -11.35
C GLY A 86 6.75 7.69 -11.10
N GLU A 87 5.80 8.62 -11.04
CA GLU A 87 6.05 10.04 -10.82
C GLU A 87 4.88 10.70 -10.08
N ILE A 88 5.17 11.75 -9.32
CA ILE A 88 4.17 12.60 -8.70
C ILE A 88 3.75 13.63 -9.75
N THR A 89 2.57 13.42 -10.36
CA THR A 89 2.11 14.21 -11.51
C THR A 89 1.39 15.48 -11.10
N GLN A 90 0.75 15.49 -9.93
CA GLN A 90 -0.06 16.62 -9.48
C GLN A 90 0.07 16.82 -7.98
N TYR A 91 0.21 18.10 -7.61
CA TYR A 91 0.07 18.59 -6.23
C TYR A 91 -0.55 19.98 -6.30
N GLN A 92 -1.78 20.12 -5.82
CA GLN A 92 -2.55 21.35 -6.01
C GLN A 92 -3.56 21.58 -4.90
N GLN A 93 -3.96 22.84 -4.75
CA GLN A 93 -5.05 23.28 -3.90
C GLN A 93 -6.29 23.56 -4.73
N ARG A 94 -7.46 23.23 -4.19
CA ARG A 94 -8.77 23.60 -4.74
C ARG A 94 -9.66 24.12 -3.62
N ASN A 95 -10.33 25.23 -3.86
CA ASN A 95 -11.35 25.71 -2.93
C ASN A 95 -12.56 24.77 -3.00
N LYS A 96 -12.92 24.15 -1.89
CA LYS A 96 -14.24 23.53 -1.70
C LYS A 96 -15.21 24.64 -1.35
N GLY A 97 -16.24 24.83 -2.17
CA GLY A 97 -17.22 25.90 -1.99
C GLY A 97 -17.82 25.97 -0.57
N VAL A 98 -18.43 27.11 -0.25
CA VAL A 98 -19.11 27.37 1.02
C VAL A 98 -20.18 26.29 1.28
N SER A 99 -20.25 25.76 2.50
CA SER A 99 -21.38 24.90 2.90
C SER A 99 -22.69 25.69 2.80
N SER A 100 -23.78 25.01 2.51
CA SER A 100 -25.13 25.60 2.41
C SER A 100 -25.58 26.41 3.65
N GLU A 101 -24.84 26.31 4.75
CA GLU A 101 -25.08 27.01 6.02
C GLU A 101 -24.18 28.24 6.23
N GLY A 102 -23.39 28.64 5.23
CA GLY A 102 -22.59 29.88 5.26
C GLY A 102 -21.35 29.82 6.16
N TYR A 103 -20.98 28.65 6.69
CA TYR A 103 -19.82 28.50 7.56
C TYR A 103 -18.71 27.69 6.90
N SER A 104 -17.48 28.20 7.07
CA SER A 104 -16.19 27.57 6.77
C SER A 104 -15.98 27.20 5.31
N ALA A 105 -15.38 28.12 4.56
CA ALA A 105 -14.75 27.79 3.30
C ALA A 105 -13.59 26.83 3.58
N GLN A 106 -13.64 25.62 3.02
CA GLN A 106 -12.58 24.63 3.12
C GLN A 106 -11.73 24.65 1.85
N THR A 107 -10.45 24.38 2.02
CA THR A 107 -9.52 24.14 0.92
C THR A 107 -9.14 22.67 0.90
N GLU A 108 -9.22 22.05 -0.27
CA GLU A 108 -8.77 20.70 -0.53
C GLU A 108 -7.36 20.74 -1.11
N LEU A 109 -6.45 20.00 -0.49
CA LEU A 109 -5.14 19.68 -1.03
C LEU A 109 -5.22 18.32 -1.69
N SER A 110 -4.70 18.20 -2.91
CA SER A 110 -4.74 16.96 -3.70
C SER A 110 -3.36 16.59 -4.20
N MET A 111 -3.00 15.32 -4.10
CA MET A 111 -1.77 14.73 -4.64
C MET A 111 -2.13 13.55 -5.53
N THR A 112 -1.60 13.54 -6.77
CA THR A 112 -1.77 12.43 -7.72
C THR A 112 -0.42 11.87 -8.12
N VAL A 113 -0.34 10.54 -8.14
CA VAL A 113 0.85 9.78 -8.54
C VAL A 113 0.47 8.85 -9.68
N ASN A 114 1.26 8.86 -10.75
CA ASN A 114 1.16 7.86 -11.80
C ASN A 114 2.12 6.73 -11.46
N VAL A 115 1.64 5.49 -11.44
CA VAL A 115 2.39 4.29 -11.04
C VAL A 115 2.36 3.28 -12.16
N ARG A 116 3.55 2.79 -12.52
CA ARG A 116 3.74 1.61 -13.38
C ARG A 116 4.24 0.46 -12.53
N PHE A 117 3.49 -0.62 -12.52
CA PHE A 117 3.87 -1.88 -11.89
C PHE A 117 4.21 -2.91 -12.94
N THR A 118 5.29 -3.66 -12.72
CA THR A 118 5.70 -4.76 -13.59
C THR A 118 6.04 -5.98 -12.75
N ASN A 119 5.40 -7.11 -13.08
CA ASN A 119 5.74 -8.42 -12.54
C ASN A 119 6.48 -9.23 -13.62
N THR A 120 7.81 -9.40 -13.46
CA THR A 120 8.64 -10.10 -14.45
C THR A 120 8.33 -11.61 -14.55
N LYS A 121 7.55 -12.17 -13.62
CA LYS A 121 7.14 -13.58 -13.60
C LYS A 121 5.73 -13.77 -14.17
N LYS A 122 4.89 -12.72 -14.11
CA LYS A 122 3.50 -12.74 -14.57
C LYS A 122 3.13 -11.39 -15.18
N HIS A 123 3.44 -11.19 -16.45
CA HIS A 123 3.20 -9.94 -17.18
C HIS A 123 1.72 -9.57 -17.31
N GLU A 124 0.80 -10.52 -17.10
CA GLU A 124 -0.64 -10.27 -17.02
C GLU A 124 -1.05 -9.42 -15.81
N GLU A 125 -0.18 -9.28 -14.81
CA GLU A 125 -0.39 -8.43 -13.64
C GLU A 125 0.18 -7.01 -13.83
N ASP A 126 0.85 -6.73 -14.95
CA ASP A 126 1.43 -5.43 -15.24
C ASP A 126 0.32 -4.39 -15.44
N PHE A 127 0.52 -3.21 -14.87
CA PHE A 127 -0.40 -2.09 -15.06
C PHE A 127 0.28 -0.73 -15.00
N GLU A 128 -0.41 0.26 -15.53
CA GLU A 128 -0.12 1.67 -15.29
C GLU A 128 -1.41 2.36 -14.82
N LYS A 129 -1.36 3.01 -13.65
CA LYS A 129 -2.55 3.57 -13.00
C LYS A 129 -2.21 4.81 -12.19
N GLN A 130 -3.15 5.74 -12.15
CA GLN A 130 -3.08 6.91 -11.28
C GLN A 130 -3.75 6.64 -9.93
N PHE A 131 -3.11 7.09 -8.86
CA PHE A 131 -3.63 7.09 -7.51
C PHE A 131 -3.70 8.53 -7.02
N THR A 132 -4.76 8.88 -6.30
CA THR A 132 -4.97 10.23 -5.79
C THR A 132 -5.37 10.16 -4.32
N ALA A 133 -4.74 10.99 -3.52
CA ALA A 133 -5.14 11.26 -2.14
C ALA A 133 -5.48 12.73 -1.97
N THR A 134 -6.42 13.02 -1.08
CA THR A 134 -6.85 14.38 -0.78
C THR A 134 -6.91 14.61 0.73
N ALA A 135 -6.62 15.83 1.15
CA ALA A 135 -6.80 16.28 2.53
C ALA A 135 -7.47 17.65 2.53
N VAL A 136 -8.26 17.93 3.55
CA VAL A 136 -9.01 19.20 3.67
C VAL A 136 -8.52 19.96 4.88
N TYR A 137 -8.47 21.28 4.75
CA TYR A 137 -8.16 22.17 5.85
C TYR A 137 -9.01 23.47 5.76
N GLU A 138 -9.15 24.14 6.89
CA GLU A 138 -9.94 25.38 6.95
C GLU A 138 -9.24 26.52 6.21
N THR A 139 -9.95 27.27 5.38
CA THR A 139 -9.40 28.40 4.59
C THR A 139 -8.81 29.50 5.48
N THR A 140 -9.17 29.55 6.75
CA THR A 140 -8.59 30.45 7.75
C THR A 140 -7.16 30.09 8.16
N GLN A 141 -6.73 28.85 7.89
CA GLN A 141 -5.36 28.38 8.14
C GLN A 141 -4.48 28.64 6.93
N SER A 142 -3.21 28.98 7.16
CA SER A 142 -2.24 29.04 6.07
C SER A 142 -1.81 27.62 5.69
N LEU A 143 -1.64 27.35 4.38
CA LEU A 143 -1.14 26.04 3.94
C LEU A 143 0.19 25.69 4.62
N SER A 144 1.11 26.66 4.76
CA SER A 144 2.41 26.44 5.39
C SER A 144 2.34 25.93 6.83
N ALA A 145 1.26 26.20 7.55
CA ALA A 145 1.08 25.74 8.93
C ALA A 145 0.63 24.29 9.02
N VAL A 146 -0.09 23.78 8.01
CA VAL A 146 -0.70 22.45 8.02
C VAL A 146 -0.11 21.51 6.95
N GLN A 147 0.72 22.03 6.06
CA GLN A 147 1.21 21.33 4.86
C GLN A 147 1.93 20.02 5.18
N GLU A 148 2.81 20.02 6.17
CA GLU A 148 3.58 18.83 6.54
C GLU A 148 2.68 17.69 7.02
N GLU A 149 1.72 18.00 7.88
CA GLU A 149 0.75 17.03 8.39
C GLU A 149 -0.12 16.48 7.27
N LEU A 150 -0.71 17.36 6.44
CA LEU A 150 -1.59 16.97 5.35
C LEU A 150 -0.85 16.15 4.29
N VAL A 151 0.38 16.54 3.93
CA VAL A 151 1.18 15.77 2.97
C VAL A 151 1.56 14.41 3.54
N THR A 152 1.93 14.34 4.82
CA THR A 152 2.23 13.05 5.47
C THR A 152 1.03 12.11 5.45
N GLN A 153 -0.17 12.62 5.73
CA GLN A 153 -1.41 11.85 5.64
C GLN A 153 -1.67 11.35 4.22
N MET A 154 -1.58 12.23 3.22
CA MET A 154 -1.81 11.86 1.81
C MET A 154 -0.77 10.87 1.30
N VAL A 155 0.49 11.02 1.67
CA VAL A 155 1.57 10.08 1.31
C VAL A 155 1.29 8.70 1.89
N LYS A 156 0.87 8.62 3.15
CA LYS A 156 0.49 7.34 3.76
C LYS A 156 -0.65 6.68 2.99
N GLU A 157 -1.70 7.41 2.67
CA GLU A 157 -2.84 6.91 1.92
C GLU A 157 -2.42 6.42 0.52
N LEU A 158 -1.58 7.18 -0.19
CA LEU A 158 -1.05 6.78 -1.50
C LEU A 158 -0.20 5.51 -1.41
N CYS A 159 0.66 5.39 -0.40
CA CYS A 159 1.45 4.18 -0.17
C CYS A 159 0.55 2.96 0.08
N ASP A 160 -0.52 3.10 0.88
CA ASP A 160 -1.51 2.05 1.12
C ASP A 160 -2.23 1.66 -0.17
N GLN A 161 -2.68 2.62 -0.99
CA GLN A 161 -3.36 2.38 -2.26
C GLN A 161 -2.44 1.65 -3.26
N ILE A 162 -1.17 2.09 -3.40
CA ILE A 162 -0.18 1.49 -4.30
C ILE A 162 0.13 0.07 -3.86
N PHE A 163 0.38 -0.14 -2.57
CA PHE A 163 0.66 -1.44 -1.98
C PHE A 163 -0.48 -2.42 -2.23
N ASN A 164 -1.71 -2.00 -1.95
CA ASN A 164 -2.90 -2.82 -2.17
C ASN A 164 -3.09 -3.20 -3.64
N ALA A 165 -2.80 -2.28 -4.57
CA ALA A 165 -2.93 -2.55 -6.00
C ALA A 165 -1.84 -3.47 -6.55
N THR A 166 -0.66 -3.54 -5.91
CA THR A 166 0.50 -4.28 -6.42
C THR A 166 0.69 -5.65 -5.78
N VAL A 167 0.56 -5.75 -4.45
CA VAL A 167 0.96 -6.97 -3.71
C VAL A 167 -0.10 -7.51 -2.77
N ALA A 168 -1.16 -6.76 -2.50
CA ALA A 168 -2.26 -7.18 -1.62
C ALA A 168 -3.56 -7.43 -2.39
N GLN A 169 -3.52 -7.78 -3.67
CA GLN A 169 -4.73 -8.09 -4.45
C GLN A 169 -5.44 -9.32 -3.85
N TRP A 170 -6.69 -9.10 -3.52
CA TRP A 170 -7.65 -10.07 -2.94
C TRP A 170 -8.34 -10.87 -4.03
#